data_bc5d462869fb1b0366402dccf8ab6288
#
_entry.id   bc5d462869fb1b0366402dccf8ab6288
#
_cell.length_a   1.000
_cell.length_b   1.000
_cell.length_c   1.000
_cell.angle_alpha   90.00
_cell.angle_beta   90.00
_cell.angle_gamma   90.00
#
_symmetry.space_group_name_H-M   'P 1'
#
loop_
_entity.id
_entity.type
_entity.pdbx_description
1 polymer ?
#
loop_
_entity_poly.entity_id
_entity_poly.type
_entity_poly.pdbx_seq_one_letter_code
_entity_poly.pdbx_strand_id
1 'polypeptide(L)'
;MKYEYRFPDIGEGIHEGTIIKWLVDIGDNVNEGDSIAEVETDKVTTEIPTPKSGKVLELMADAGDVINVGEVFITIDTSGEADETEAQVDANKEIVEEETAGVVGEVIVSSEEIPPSTEGIVSTKKAVNKKKILATPVARALAKDLGVDINEVIGTGPGGRVMKEDIRNFKDSLSEIEEPKSKVDEVSSDFVKLEEEVSKGESITRVPLTRIRKTIAEKMTQSRFTIPHTTAMDEIDVSKLDDFRKKYKSILKEEDVNLTYLPFIIKAAITALKILPEFNASLDEENNELILKHFYHIGIATDTERGLMVPVIRNADRKSIVELAKAIVDLGTRAKENKIDLSELKGSTFSITNYGSIGGYYGIPIINYPESAILGLGRVVKKPIVRDDEIVIAKILPISLSYDHRIIDGASGARFLNILRELLTDPELLLLKS
;
A
#
# COMPACT_ATOMS: atom_id res chain seq x y z
N MET A 1 -11.58 17.53 41.03
CA MET A 1 -12.63 17.37 40.02
C MET A 1 -12.24 16.24 39.07
N LYS A 2 -13.20 15.37 38.68
CA LYS A 2 -12.94 14.33 37.69
C LYS A 2 -12.72 14.98 36.33
N TYR A 3 -11.51 14.83 35.73
CA TYR A 3 -11.15 15.32 34.42
C TYR A 3 -10.99 14.11 33.46
N GLU A 4 -11.80 14.08 32.41
CA GLU A 4 -11.73 13.05 31.38
C GLU A 4 -10.86 13.55 30.24
N TYR A 5 -9.67 12.96 30.09
CA TYR A 5 -8.76 13.31 29.01
C TYR A 5 -9.07 12.43 27.79
N ARG A 6 -9.29 13.15 26.67
CA ARG A 6 -9.60 12.54 25.39
C ARG A 6 -8.35 12.44 24.56
N PHE A 7 -8.22 11.37 23.80
CA PHE A 7 -7.09 11.16 22.92
C PHE A 7 -6.96 12.33 21.94
N PRO A 8 -5.85 13.08 21.98
CA PRO A 8 -5.68 14.30 21.20
C PRO A 8 -5.44 13.97 19.72
N ASP A 9 -5.76 14.94 18.84
CA ASP A 9 -5.29 14.92 17.46
C ASP A 9 -3.79 15.24 17.44
N ILE A 10 -2.97 14.24 17.07
CA ILE A 10 -1.51 14.36 17.08
C ILE A 10 -0.99 14.98 15.77
N GLY A 11 -1.91 15.34 14.84
CA GLY A 11 -1.59 15.97 13.55
C GLY A 11 -1.56 15.00 12.37
N GLU A 12 -1.40 15.54 11.16
CA GLU A 12 -1.28 14.79 9.88
C GLU A 12 -2.46 13.87 9.50
N GLY A 13 -3.70 14.13 10.01
CA GLY A 13 -4.88 13.34 9.64
C GLY A 13 -4.94 11.96 10.29
N ILE A 14 -4.34 11.81 11.48
CA ILE A 14 -4.38 10.57 12.27
C ILE A 14 -5.74 10.48 12.96
N HIS A 15 -6.49 9.41 12.72
CA HIS A 15 -7.81 9.19 13.31
C HIS A 15 -7.81 8.18 14.46
N GLU A 16 -6.77 7.35 14.58
CA GLU A 16 -6.64 6.31 15.59
C GLU A 16 -5.19 6.11 16.04
N GLY A 17 -4.97 5.62 17.26
CA GLY A 17 -3.67 5.23 17.81
C GLY A 17 -3.78 3.94 18.63
N THR A 18 -2.72 3.13 18.65
CA THR A 18 -2.64 1.91 19.47
C THR A 18 -1.77 2.20 20.69
N ILE A 19 -2.26 1.95 21.90
CA ILE A 19 -1.46 2.08 23.14
C ILE A 19 -0.40 0.96 23.14
N ILE A 20 0.88 1.34 23.10
CA ILE A 20 1.98 0.37 23.25
C ILE A 20 2.12 -0.03 24.71
N LYS A 21 2.19 0.99 25.57
CA LYS A 21 2.26 0.82 27.03
C LYS A 21 1.79 2.07 27.74
N TRP A 22 1.30 1.87 28.97
CA TRP A 22 1.09 2.93 29.94
C TRP A 22 2.40 3.24 30.65
N LEU A 23 2.66 4.52 30.87
CA LEU A 23 3.82 5.02 31.64
C LEU A 23 3.44 5.36 33.07
N VAL A 24 2.14 5.25 33.39
CA VAL A 24 1.55 5.53 34.71
C VAL A 24 0.58 4.43 35.12
N ASP A 25 0.42 4.20 36.43
CA ASP A 25 -0.53 3.25 36.98
C ASP A 25 -1.72 3.98 37.63
N ILE A 26 -2.83 3.23 37.86
CA ILE A 26 -4.00 3.76 38.56
C ILE A 26 -3.58 4.11 40.02
N GLY A 27 -3.76 5.36 40.39
CA GLY A 27 -3.38 5.88 41.69
C GLY A 27 -2.11 6.74 41.71
N ASP A 28 -1.38 6.82 40.62
CA ASP A 28 -0.20 7.67 40.46
C ASP A 28 -0.57 9.15 40.39
N ASN A 29 0.33 9.99 40.90
CA ASN A 29 0.25 11.44 40.76
C ASN A 29 1.07 11.85 39.52
N VAL A 30 0.44 12.63 38.61
CA VAL A 30 1.06 13.15 37.40
C VAL A 30 1.05 14.67 37.42
N ASN A 31 2.07 15.31 36.87
CA ASN A 31 2.13 16.73 36.67
C ASN A 31 1.80 17.08 35.22
N GLU A 32 1.29 18.30 35.00
CA GLU A 32 1.07 18.78 33.64
C GLU A 32 2.33 18.67 32.79
N GLY A 33 2.23 18.00 31.64
CA GLY A 33 3.35 17.72 30.73
C GLY A 33 4.05 16.37 30.94
N ASP A 34 3.72 15.62 31.99
CA ASP A 34 4.29 14.27 32.18
C ASP A 34 3.74 13.30 31.13
N SER A 35 4.60 12.45 30.54
CA SER A 35 4.20 11.43 29.59
C SER A 35 3.42 10.31 30.29
N ILE A 36 2.17 10.07 29.87
CA ILE A 36 1.25 9.11 30.49
C ILE A 36 1.11 7.80 29.71
N ALA A 37 1.28 7.84 28.40
CA ALA A 37 1.18 6.67 27.52
C ALA A 37 2.11 6.81 26.32
N GLU A 38 2.64 5.69 25.85
CA GLU A 38 3.31 5.58 24.55
C GLU A 38 2.32 4.99 23.54
N VAL A 39 2.05 5.74 22.47
CA VAL A 39 1.06 5.38 21.46
C VAL A 39 1.72 5.27 20.08
N GLU A 40 1.41 4.21 19.37
CA GLU A 40 1.81 3.97 17.99
C GLU A 40 0.67 4.33 17.05
N THR A 41 0.96 5.20 16.09
CA THR A 41 0.08 5.54 14.97
C THR A 41 0.58 4.86 13.70
N ASP A 42 -0.10 5.04 12.58
CA ASP A 42 0.32 4.48 11.29
C ASP A 42 1.66 5.06 10.78
N LYS A 43 2.09 6.21 11.32
CA LYS A 43 3.29 6.94 10.88
C LYS A 43 4.39 7.04 11.92
N VAL A 44 4.06 7.21 13.20
CA VAL A 44 5.01 7.51 14.27
C VAL A 44 4.58 6.89 15.60
N THR A 45 5.57 6.51 16.41
CA THR A 45 5.37 6.24 17.84
C THR A 45 5.65 7.51 18.61
N THR A 46 4.73 7.95 19.46
CA THR A 46 4.84 9.18 20.24
C THR A 46 4.35 8.98 21.65
N GLU A 47 4.90 9.75 22.59
CA GLU A 47 4.42 9.80 23.97
C GLU A 47 3.33 10.87 24.09
N ILE A 48 2.26 10.56 24.81
CA ILE A 48 1.15 11.47 25.06
C ILE A 48 1.32 12.12 26.42
N PRO A 49 1.51 13.46 26.47
CA PRO A 49 1.61 14.18 27.74
C PRO A 49 0.24 14.43 28.36
N THR A 50 0.15 14.47 29.68
CA THR A 50 -1.05 14.90 30.37
C THR A 50 -1.22 16.43 30.32
N PRO A 51 -2.43 16.93 30.04
CA PRO A 51 -2.69 18.37 30.00
C PRO A 51 -2.95 19.00 31.38
N LYS A 52 -3.01 18.21 32.46
CA LYS A 52 -3.29 18.67 33.82
C LYS A 52 -2.64 17.79 34.84
N SER A 53 -2.19 18.43 35.95
CA SER A 53 -1.72 17.73 37.13
C SER A 53 -2.89 17.12 37.90
N GLY A 54 -2.65 15.97 38.54
CA GLY A 54 -3.64 15.29 39.35
C GLY A 54 -3.32 13.83 39.62
N LYS A 55 -4.29 13.10 40.20
CA LYS A 55 -4.16 11.68 40.49
C LYS A 55 -4.91 10.87 39.46
N VAL A 56 -4.26 9.86 38.86
CA VAL A 56 -4.89 8.92 37.90
C VAL A 56 -5.95 8.09 38.63
N LEU A 57 -7.19 8.20 38.14
CA LEU A 57 -8.35 7.46 38.69
C LEU A 57 -8.59 6.15 37.95
N GLU A 58 -8.57 6.20 36.62
CA GLU A 58 -9.00 5.10 35.78
C GLU A 58 -8.33 5.17 34.40
N LEU A 59 -7.89 4.03 33.90
CA LEU A 59 -7.42 3.84 32.53
C LEU A 59 -8.56 3.16 31.74
N MET A 60 -9.00 3.75 30.64
CA MET A 60 -10.18 3.28 29.88
C MET A 60 -9.84 2.27 28.80
N ALA A 61 -8.54 1.96 28.59
CA ALA A 61 -8.09 1.00 27.58
C ALA A 61 -6.84 0.27 28.09
N ASP A 62 -6.65 -0.95 27.61
CA ASP A 62 -5.48 -1.76 27.93
C ASP A 62 -4.33 -1.55 26.95
N ALA A 63 -3.10 -1.94 27.33
CA ALA A 63 -1.97 -1.94 26.41
C ALA A 63 -2.23 -2.92 25.24
N GLY A 64 -2.20 -2.42 24.01
CA GLY A 64 -2.54 -3.14 22.80
C GLY A 64 -3.88 -2.73 22.19
N ASP A 65 -4.70 -1.94 22.88
CA ASP A 65 -5.99 -1.47 22.36
C ASP A 65 -5.82 -0.27 21.42
N VAL A 66 -6.75 -0.16 20.48
CA VAL A 66 -6.84 0.96 19.52
C VAL A 66 -7.82 1.98 20.07
N ILE A 67 -7.41 3.24 20.12
CA ILE A 67 -8.23 4.38 20.57
C ILE A 67 -8.37 5.38 19.44
N ASN A 68 -9.60 5.90 19.26
CA ASN A 68 -9.90 6.93 18.27
C ASN A 68 -9.68 8.33 18.84
N VAL A 69 -9.31 9.28 17.96
CA VAL A 69 -9.20 10.70 18.32
C VAL A 69 -10.53 11.21 18.88
N GLY A 70 -10.48 11.83 20.07
CA GLY A 70 -11.67 12.30 20.80
C GLY A 70 -12.31 11.30 21.75
N GLU A 71 -11.88 10.05 21.79
CA GLU A 71 -12.29 9.04 22.76
C GLU A 71 -11.60 9.26 24.13
N VAL A 72 -12.34 9.04 25.23
CA VAL A 72 -11.78 9.19 26.58
C VAL A 72 -10.89 7.99 26.88
N PHE A 73 -9.61 8.20 27.18
CA PHE A 73 -8.67 7.10 27.42
C PHE A 73 -8.09 7.09 28.84
N ILE A 74 -8.11 8.22 29.57
CA ILE A 74 -7.68 8.29 30.96
C ILE A 74 -8.52 9.30 31.75
N THR A 75 -8.77 9.04 33.01
CA THR A 75 -9.45 9.94 33.94
C THR A 75 -8.53 10.34 35.07
N ILE A 76 -8.43 11.65 35.35
CA ILE A 76 -7.55 12.24 36.33
C ILE A 76 -8.38 13.04 37.35
N ASP A 77 -8.09 12.90 38.63
CA ASP A 77 -8.67 13.74 39.68
C ASP A 77 -7.78 14.95 39.95
N THR A 78 -8.28 16.13 39.61
CA THR A 78 -7.60 17.42 39.78
C THR A 78 -7.97 18.12 41.11
N SER A 79 -8.63 17.44 42.05
CA SER A 79 -9.10 18.04 43.31
C SER A 79 -8.01 18.29 44.34
N GLY A 80 -6.74 18.01 44.06
CA GLY A 80 -5.59 18.15 44.95
C GLY A 80 -4.78 19.44 44.88
N GLU A 81 -5.12 20.38 43.98
CA GLU A 81 -4.43 21.68 43.91
C GLU A 81 -5.41 22.85 44.07
N ALA A 82 -5.53 23.32 45.31
CA ALA A 82 -5.82 24.71 45.64
C ALA A 82 -4.67 25.17 46.52
N ASP A 83 -3.67 25.83 45.97
CA ASP A 83 -3.13 27.12 46.42
C ASP A 83 -1.82 27.51 45.71
N GLU A 84 -1.89 28.76 45.22
CA GLU A 84 -0.80 29.73 45.02
C GLU A 84 0.31 29.42 44.01
N THR A 85 0.35 30.07 42.86
CA THR A 85 0.92 31.43 42.76
C THR A 85 0.57 32.07 41.42
N GLU A 86 -0.12 33.22 41.48
CA GLU A 86 -0.09 34.23 40.43
C GLU A 86 1.31 34.83 40.33
N ALA A 87 1.98 34.69 39.23
CA ALA A 87 3.07 35.57 38.88
C ALA A 87 2.90 36.00 37.41
N GLN A 88 2.47 37.26 37.30
CA GLN A 88 2.54 38.08 36.12
C GLN A 88 3.94 38.07 35.50
N VAL A 89 4.04 37.86 34.19
CA VAL A 89 5.02 38.53 33.36
C VAL A 89 4.41 38.79 31.98
N ASP A 90 3.97 39.98 31.84
CA ASP A 90 4.23 41.00 30.82
C ASP A 90 4.34 40.58 29.37
N ALA A 91 3.38 41.18 28.63
CA ALA A 91 3.41 41.35 27.18
C ALA A 91 4.57 42.30 26.81
N ASN A 92 5.40 41.95 25.86
CA ASN A 92 5.81 42.80 24.75
C ASN A 92 6.92 42.17 23.89
N LYS A 93 6.71 42.09 22.61
CA LYS A 93 7.55 42.53 21.48
C LYS A 93 7.25 41.71 20.26
N GLU A 94 6.74 42.33 19.41
CA GLU A 94 7.09 43.19 18.25
C GLU A 94 6.96 42.43 16.92
N ILE A 95 5.97 42.91 16.22
CA ILE A 95 5.69 42.71 14.80
C ILE A 95 6.85 43.35 14.01
N VAL A 96 7.45 42.64 13.09
CA VAL A 96 8.20 43.25 11.98
C VAL A 96 7.51 42.83 10.69
N GLU A 97 6.78 43.81 10.14
CA GLU A 97 6.35 43.85 8.75
C GLU A 97 7.58 44.21 7.90
N GLU A 98 7.85 43.45 6.88
CA GLU A 98 8.58 43.91 5.71
C GLU A 98 7.70 43.88 4.49
N GLU A 99 7.30 45.12 4.10
CA GLU A 99 6.75 45.44 2.79
C GLU A 99 7.80 45.28 1.70
N THR A 100 7.44 44.67 0.59
CA THR A 100 7.99 45.05 -0.72
C THR A 100 6.94 44.96 -1.80
N ALA A 101 6.48 46.13 -2.13
CA ALA A 101 6.31 46.81 -3.42
C ALA A 101 5.85 45.95 -4.62
N GLY A 102 4.67 46.38 -5.10
CA GLY A 102 4.05 45.92 -6.33
C GLY A 102 4.75 46.42 -7.61
N VAL A 103 4.47 45.70 -8.68
CA VAL A 103 4.51 46.25 -10.05
C VAL A 103 3.23 45.84 -10.76
N VAL A 104 2.48 46.83 -11.13
CA VAL A 104 1.32 46.82 -12.00
C VAL A 104 1.80 46.65 -13.44
N GLY A 105 1.15 45.79 -14.20
CA GLY A 105 1.32 45.68 -15.63
C GLY A 105 0.05 45.17 -16.28
N GLU A 106 -0.81 46.15 -16.69
CA GLU A 106 -1.91 45.93 -17.62
C GLU A 106 -1.38 45.49 -19.00
N VAL A 107 -1.97 44.48 -19.61
CA VAL A 107 -1.88 44.26 -21.05
C VAL A 107 -3.26 44.03 -21.62
N ILE A 108 -3.51 44.86 -22.60
CA ILE A 108 -4.67 45.16 -23.42
C ILE A 108 -5.10 43.93 -24.24
N VAL A 109 -6.42 43.77 -24.30
CA VAL A 109 -7.18 42.90 -25.18
C VAL A 109 -7.03 43.38 -26.63
N SER A 110 -6.70 42.47 -27.56
CA SER A 110 -7.05 42.65 -28.96
C SER A 110 -7.69 41.39 -29.51
N SER A 111 -8.93 41.59 -29.94
CA SER A 111 -9.77 40.67 -30.69
C SER A 111 -9.33 40.63 -32.15
N GLU A 112 -9.08 39.43 -32.67
CA GLU A 112 -9.24 39.16 -34.14
C GLU A 112 -9.82 37.77 -34.34
N GLU A 113 -10.97 37.73 -34.98
CA GLU A 113 -11.68 36.58 -35.52
C GLU A 113 -10.98 36.09 -36.80
N ILE A 114 -10.83 34.78 -36.95
CA ILE A 114 -10.56 34.15 -38.25
C ILE A 114 -11.55 32.97 -38.45
N PRO A 115 -12.14 32.82 -39.65
CA PRO A 115 -13.32 32.01 -39.89
C PRO A 115 -12.99 30.52 -40.23
N PRO A 116 -14.04 29.63 -40.30
CA PRO A 116 -13.90 28.21 -40.21
C PRO A 116 -13.66 27.51 -41.53
N SER A 117 -12.95 26.41 -41.53
CA SER A 117 -12.99 25.43 -42.61
C SER A 117 -13.63 24.12 -42.16
N THR A 118 -14.62 23.73 -42.92
CA THR A 118 -15.49 22.59 -42.80
C THR A 118 -14.81 21.32 -43.28
N GLU A 119 -14.97 20.21 -42.56
CA GLU A 119 -15.35 18.89 -43.05
C GLU A 119 -15.35 17.89 -41.87
N GLY A 120 -16.46 17.49 -41.41
CA GLY A 120 -17.25 16.28 -41.67
C GLY A 120 -16.85 15.11 -40.74
N ILE A 121 -17.46 14.99 -39.55
CA ILE A 121 -17.89 13.69 -39.03
C ILE A 121 -19.13 13.92 -38.17
N VAL A 122 -20.20 13.27 -38.53
CA VAL A 122 -21.51 13.28 -37.91
C VAL A 122 -21.45 12.51 -36.59
N SER A 123 -21.52 13.20 -35.45
CA SER A 123 -21.83 12.60 -34.18
C SER A 123 -23.19 13.10 -33.72
N THR A 124 -24.18 12.22 -33.78
CA THR A 124 -25.55 12.45 -33.30
C THR A 124 -25.58 12.59 -31.79
N LYS A 125 -25.46 13.80 -31.29
CA LYS A 125 -25.90 14.12 -29.94
C LYS A 125 -27.42 14.24 -29.94
N LYS A 126 -28.11 13.23 -29.36
CA LYS A 126 -29.52 13.37 -29.00
C LYS A 126 -29.68 14.58 -28.08
N ALA A 127 -30.34 15.62 -28.57
CA ALA A 127 -30.81 16.73 -27.76
C ALA A 127 -31.86 16.17 -26.78
N VAL A 128 -31.55 16.11 -25.51
CA VAL A 128 -32.54 15.88 -24.46
C VAL A 128 -33.40 17.13 -24.36
N ASN A 129 -34.62 17.02 -24.82
CA ASN A 129 -35.65 18.02 -24.66
C ASN A 129 -35.92 18.21 -23.14
N LYS A 130 -35.40 19.26 -22.52
CA LYS A 130 -35.73 19.66 -21.15
C LYS A 130 -37.21 20.04 -21.10
N LYS A 131 -38.07 19.05 -20.72
CA LYS A 131 -39.45 19.35 -20.33
C LYS A 131 -39.42 20.31 -19.16
N LYS A 132 -40.05 21.51 -19.32
CA LYS A 132 -40.27 22.43 -18.19
C LYS A 132 -41.15 21.75 -17.16
N ILE A 133 -40.56 21.38 -16.00
CA ILE A 133 -41.30 20.75 -14.91
C ILE A 133 -42.16 21.81 -14.23
N LEU A 134 -43.44 21.47 -14.03
CA LEU A 134 -44.41 22.30 -13.30
C LEU A 134 -44.10 22.15 -11.81
N ALA A 135 -43.77 23.28 -11.15
CA ALA A 135 -43.49 23.30 -9.73
C ALA A 135 -44.03 24.60 -9.11
N THR A 136 -44.41 24.54 -7.83
CA THR A 136 -44.84 25.74 -7.11
C THR A 136 -43.65 26.66 -6.83
N PRO A 137 -43.87 28.01 -6.73
CA PRO A 137 -42.78 28.95 -6.37
C PRO A 137 -42.07 28.56 -5.06
N VAL A 138 -42.82 28.07 -4.08
CA VAL A 138 -42.30 27.63 -2.78
C VAL A 138 -41.43 26.36 -2.93
N ALA A 139 -41.83 25.42 -3.78
CA ALA A 139 -41.04 24.23 -4.06
C ALA A 139 -39.71 24.56 -4.75
N ARG A 140 -39.71 25.54 -5.69
CA ARG A 140 -38.47 26.01 -6.36
C ARG A 140 -37.51 26.68 -5.39
N ALA A 141 -38.03 27.51 -4.46
CA ALA A 141 -37.21 28.14 -3.43
C ALA A 141 -36.58 27.08 -2.50
N LEU A 142 -37.38 26.12 -2.02
CA LEU A 142 -36.93 25.05 -1.14
C LEU A 142 -35.92 24.11 -1.81
N ALA A 143 -36.09 23.77 -3.10
CA ALA A 143 -35.15 22.98 -3.85
C ALA A 143 -33.77 23.67 -3.95
N LYS A 144 -33.78 25.00 -4.18
CA LYS A 144 -32.57 25.82 -4.21
C LYS A 144 -31.86 25.88 -2.84
N ASP A 145 -32.66 26.07 -1.76
CA ASP A 145 -32.12 26.14 -0.38
C ASP A 145 -31.53 24.80 0.10
N LEU A 146 -32.10 23.68 -0.39
CA LEU A 146 -31.67 22.32 0.00
C LEU A 146 -30.69 21.70 -0.99
N GLY A 147 -30.30 22.40 -2.09
CA GLY A 147 -29.37 21.93 -3.10
C GLY A 147 -29.89 20.76 -3.96
N VAL A 148 -31.22 20.60 -4.07
CA VAL A 148 -31.88 19.53 -4.83
C VAL A 148 -32.19 19.99 -6.25
N ASP A 149 -31.81 19.20 -7.28
CA ASP A 149 -32.21 19.46 -8.67
C ASP A 149 -33.71 19.13 -8.85
N ILE A 150 -34.53 20.14 -9.02
CA ILE A 150 -35.98 19.99 -9.16
C ILE A 150 -36.38 19.12 -10.37
N ASN A 151 -35.45 18.92 -11.34
CA ASN A 151 -35.69 18.09 -12.53
C ASN A 151 -35.67 16.60 -12.24
N GLU A 152 -35.13 16.19 -11.08
CA GLU A 152 -35.05 14.79 -10.63
C GLU A 152 -36.19 14.43 -9.69
N VAL A 153 -36.98 15.43 -9.23
CA VAL A 153 -38.06 15.21 -8.29
C VAL A 153 -39.36 14.86 -9.00
N ILE A 154 -40.00 13.76 -8.67
CA ILE A 154 -41.32 13.37 -9.19
C ILE A 154 -42.40 14.16 -8.43
N GLY A 155 -43.16 15.03 -9.14
CA GLY A 155 -44.24 15.81 -8.52
C GLY A 155 -45.49 14.99 -8.28
N THR A 156 -46.05 15.07 -7.05
CA THR A 156 -47.30 14.42 -6.65
C THR A 156 -48.52 15.32 -6.74
N GLY A 157 -48.36 16.61 -7.01
CA GLY A 157 -49.44 17.59 -7.10
C GLY A 157 -50.25 17.50 -8.38
N PRO A 158 -51.39 18.24 -8.47
CA PRO A 158 -52.30 18.26 -9.61
C PRO A 158 -51.56 18.56 -10.93
N GLY A 159 -51.73 17.65 -11.91
CA GLY A 159 -51.05 17.74 -13.20
C GLY A 159 -49.54 17.43 -13.17
N GLY A 160 -49.07 16.64 -12.18
CA GLY A 160 -47.64 16.29 -12.03
C GLY A 160 -46.77 17.41 -11.49
N ARG A 161 -47.36 18.36 -10.75
CA ARG A 161 -46.67 19.53 -10.20
C ARG A 161 -45.87 19.15 -8.96
N VAL A 162 -44.60 19.53 -8.90
CA VAL A 162 -43.73 19.35 -7.74
C VAL A 162 -44.17 20.26 -6.60
N MET A 163 -44.47 19.64 -5.47
CA MET A 163 -44.90 20.30 -4.23
C MET A 163 -43.71 20.39 -3.23
N LYS A 164 -43.90 21.15 -2.16
CA LYS A 164 -42.88 21.33 -1.12
C LYS A 164 -42.51 19.99 -0.42
N GLU A 165 -43.49 19.11 -0.27
CA GLU A 165 -43.32 17.81 0.38
C GLU A 165 -42.50 16.82 -0.48
N ASP A 166 -42.64 16.89 -1.80
CA ASP A 166 -41.89 16.04 -2.74
C ASP A 166 -40.38 16.29 -2.64
N ILE A 167 -39.97 17.56 -2.43
CA ILE A 167 -38.56 17.94 -2.29
C ILE A 167 -37.99 17.45 -0.97
N ARG A 168 -38.78 17.50 0.11
CA ARG A 168 -38.32 16.95 1.41
C ARG A 168 -38.14 15.43 1.37
N ASN A 169 -39.17 14.76 0.86
CA ASN A 169 -39.11 13.29 0.72
C ASN A 169 -37.96 12.84 -0.19
N PHE A 170 -37.68 13.59 -1.25
CA PHE A 170 -36.54 13.31 -2.14
C PHE A 170 -35.21 13.53 -1.44
N LYS A 171 -35.08 14.58 -0.61
CA LYS A 171 -33.87 14.80 0.18
C LYS A 171 -33.69 13.73 1.26
N ASP A 172 -34.76 13.34 1.93
CA ASP A 172 -34.73 12.29 2.96
C ASP A 172 -34.37 10.93 2.32
N SER A 173 -34.85 10.64 1.10
CA SER A 173 -34.44 9.45 0.36
C SER A 173 -33.00 9.51 -0.16
N LEU A 174 -32.43 10.68 -0.43
CA LEU A 174 -31.02 10.85 -0.74
C LEU A 174 -30.12 10.68 0.48
N SER A 175 -30.58 11.10 1.66
CA SER A 175 -29.86 10.86 2.93
C SER A 175 -29.91 9.39 3.38
N GLU A 176 -30.86 8.60 2.91
CA GLU A 176 -30.89 7.14 3.10
C GLU A 176 -30.01 6.38 2.09
N ILE A 177 -29.48 7.03 1.04
CA ILE A 177 -28.61 6.42 0.00
C ILE A 177 -27.12 6.70 0.25
N GLU A 178 -26.75 7.62 1.18
CA GLU A 178 -25.35 7.95 1.49
C GLU A 178 -24.72 7.12 2.61
N GLU A 179 -25.18 5.93 2.89
CA GLU A 179 -24.33 4.89 3.44
C GLU A 179 -24.32 3.69 2.48
N PRO A 180 -23.24 3.44 1.72
CA PRO A 180 -23.06 2.12 1.18
C PRO A 180 -22.81 1.21 2.40
N LYS A 181 -23.85 0.57 2.92
CA LYS A 181 -23.68 -0.61 3.77
C LYS A 181 -22.76 -1.54 3.01
N SER A 182 -21.51 -1.54 3.41
CA SER A 182 -20.50 -2.41 2.87
C SER A 182 -21.03 -3.84 3.00
N LYS A 183 -20.97 -4.62 1.91
CA LYS A 183 -21.26 -6.06 1.91
C LYS A 183 -20.35 -6.88 2.84
N VAL A 184 -19.69 -6.23 3.80
CA VAL A 184 -18.84 -6.83 4.82
C VAL A 184 -19.69 -7.42 5.95
N ASP A 185 -20.93 -6.92 6.16
CA ASP A 185 -21.80 -7.43 7.25
C ASP A 185 -22.44 -8.80 6.95
N GLU A 186 -22.58 -9.19 5.67
CA GLU A 186 -23.10 -10.53 5.34
C GLU A 186 -22.06 -11.64 5.53
N VAL A 187 -20.74 -11.33 5.37
CA VAL A 187 -19.68 -12.32 5.59
C VAL A 187 -19.44 -12.57 7.08
N SER A 188 -19.64 -11.56 7.93
CA SER A 188 -19.51 -11.73 9.38
C SER A 188 -20.65 -12.56 9.99
N SER A 189 -21.86 -12.55 9.41
CA SER A 189 -22.97 -13.34 9.90
C SER A 189 -22.82 -14.85 9.67
N ASP A 190 -22.12 -15.24 8.59
CA ASP A 190 -21.89 -16.66 8.28
C ASP A 190 -20.81 -17.28 9.17
N PHE A 191 -19.83 -16.48 9.63
CA PHE A 191 -18.83 -16.95 10.61
C PHE A 191 -19.41 -17.13 12.02
N VAL A 192 -20.42 -16.33 12.40
CA VAL A 192 -21.13 -16.50 13.69
C VAL A 192 -21.98 -17.77 13.69
N LYS A 193 -22.59 -18.14 12.56
CA LYS A 193 -23.38 -19.39 12.41
C LYS A 193 -22.54 -20.66 12.53
N LEU A 194 -21.25 -20.62 12.17
CA LEU A 194 -20.34 -21.76 12.32
C LEU A 194 -20.14 -22.19 13.78
N GLU A 195 -20.31 -21.28 14.76
CA GLU A 195 -20.21 -21.64 16.19
C GLU A 195 -21.45 -22.37 16.72
N GLU A 196 -22.63 -22.15 16.14
CA GLU A 196 -23.88 -22.84 16.53
C GLU A 196 -23.96 -24.25 15.94
N GLU A 197 -23.21 -24.55 14.85
CA GLU A 197 -23.21 -25.85 14.15
C GLU A 197 -22.12 -26.82 14.62
N VAL A 198 -21.17 -26.37 15.49
CA VAL A 198 -20.12 -27.26 16.02
C VAL A 198 -20.74 -28.32 16.93
N SER A 199 -20.68 -29.57 16.50
CA SER A 199 -21.23 -30.69 17.26
C SER A 199 -20.43 -30.95 18.55
N LYS A 200 -21.08 -31.55 19.56
CA LYS A 200 -20.43 -31.89 20.83
C LYS A 200 -19.22 -32.81 20.61
N GLY A 201 -18.04 -32.27 20.78
CA GLY A 201 -16.75 -32.96 20.58
C GLY A 201 -15.81 -32.31 19.59
N GLU A 202 -16.27 -31.36 18.79
CA GLU A 202 -15.45 -30.51 17.92
C GLU A 202 -15.01 -29.26 18.65
N SER A 203 -13.81 -28.76 18.35
CA SER A 203 -13.27 -27.54 18.97
C SER A 203 -12.83 -26.54 17.91
N ILE A 204 -13.19 -25.27 18.09
CA ILE A 204 -12.73 -24.15 17.26
C ILE A 204 -11.78 -23.30 18.10
N THR A 205 -10.62 -22.97 17.54
CA THR A 205 -9.68 -22.04 18.16
C THR A 205 -9.63 -20.75 17.33
N ARG A 206 -9.99 -19.63 17.93
CA ARG A 206 -9.86 -18.29 17.32
C ARG A 206 -8.51 -17.71 17.69
N VAL A 207 -7.73 -17.36 16.69
CA VAL A 207 -6.41 -16.73 16.86
C VAL A 207 -6.46 -15.35 16.22
N PRO A 208 -6.26 -14.26 16.99
CA PRO A 208 -6.24 -12.91 16.44
C PRO A 208 -5.07 -12.74 15.48
N LEU A 209 -5.28 -12.03 14.37
CA LEU A 209 -4.21 -11.70 13.45
C LEU A 209 -3.30 -10.64 14.05
N THR A 210 -1.99 -10.87 13.94
CA THR A 210 -1.00 -9.83 14.27
C THR A 210 -1.10 -8.66 13.28
N ARG A 211 -0.66 -7.45 13.67
CA ARG A 211 -0.65 -6.25 12.81
C ARG A 211 0.03 -6.52 11.46
N ILE A 212 1.20 -7.15 11.47
CA ILE A 212 1.91 -7.53 10.24
C ILE A 212 1.04 -8.43 9.36
N ARG A 213 0.33 -9.40 9.94
CA ARG A 213 -0.51 -10.32 9.18
C ARG A 213 -1.74 -9.62 8.60
N LYS A 214 -2.33 -8.63 9.33
CA LYS A 214 -3.40 -7.77 8.81
C LYS A 214 -2.92 -6.98 7.59
N THR A 215 -1.79 -6.27 7.71
CA THR A 215 -1.19 -5.49 6.60
C THR A 215 -0.87 -6.36 5.38
N ILE A 216 -0.35 -7.58 5.58
CA ILE A 216 -0.10 -8.53 4.48
C ILE A 216 -1.43 -8.91 3.80
N ALA A 217 -2.47 -9.23 4.58
CA ALA A 217 -3.78 -9.59 4.06
C ALA A 217 -4.37 -8.45 3.20
N GLU A 218 -4.34 -7.22 3.68
CA GLU A 218 -4.82 -6.03 2.97
C GLU A 218 -4.06 -5.81 1.65
N LYS A 219 -2.73 -5.81 1.69
CA LYS A 219 -1.90 -5.62 0.49
C LYS A 219 -2.08 -6.73 -0.54
N MET A 220 -2.17 -7.99 -0.11
CA MET A 220 -2.38 -9.12 -1.03
C MET A 220 -3.78 -9.09 -1.65
N THR A 221 -4.79 -8.74 -0.86
CA THR A 221 -6.15 -8.52 -1.33
C THR A 221 -6.20 -7.38 -2.33
N GLN A 222 -5.64 -6.21 -2.00
CA GLN A 222 -5.53 -5.07 -2.90
C GLN A 222 -4.89 -5.47 -4.23
N SER A 223 -3.69 -6.06 -4.19
CA SER A 223 -2.97 -6.49 -5.39
C SER A 223 -3.82 -7.45 -6.23
N ARG A 224 -4.45 -8.46 -5.61
CA ARG A 224 -5.21 -9.48 -6.33
C ARG A 224 -6.47 -8.96 -7.00
N PHE A 225 -7.16 -7.99 -6.38
CA PHE A 225 -8.38 -7.39 -6.92
C PHE A 225 -8.11 -6.24 -7.89
N THR A 226 -6.99 -5.52 -7.73
CA THR A 226 -6.63 -4.41 -8.62
C THR A 226 -5.93 -4.90 -9.89
N ILE A 227 -5.04 -5.89 -9.79
CA ILE A 227 -4.20 -6.34 -10.90
C ILE A 227 -4.79 -7.61 -11.55
N PRO A 228 -5.12 -7.61 -12.85
CA PRO A 228 -5.42 -8.84 -13.58
C PRO A 228 -4.12 -9.62 -13.85
N HIS A 229 -3.74 -10.47 -12.88
CA HIS A 229 -2.52 -11.26 -12.95
C HIS A 229 -2.55 -12.28 -14.09
N THR A 230 -1.51 -12.28 -14.91
CA THR A 230 -1.15 -13.36 -15.81
C THR A 230 0.19 -13.93 -15.42
N THR A 231 0.39 -15.24 -15.56
CA THR A 231 1.65 -15.90 -15.19
C THR A 231 2.15 -16.75 -16.37
N ALA A 232 3.36 -16.43 -16.81
CA ALA A 232 4.12 -17.26 -17.74
C ALA A 232 5.14 -18.11 -16.96
N MET A 233 5.31 -19.39 -17.33
CA MET A 233 6.22 -20.31 -16.68
C MET A 233 7.20 -20.89 -17.70
N ASP A 234 8.42 -21.16 -17.24
CA ASP A 234 9.47 -21.72 -18.07
C ASP A 234 10.47 -22.53 -17.27
N GLU A 235 11.30 -23.31 -17.96
CA GLU A 235 12.38 -24.12 -17.42
C GLU A 235 13.70 -23.73 -18.07
N ILE A 236 14.66 -23.31 -17.26
CA ILE A 236 15.97 -22.86 -17.74
C ILE A 236 17.03 -23.87 -17.38
N ASP A 237 17.84 -24.30 -18.36
CA ASP A 237 19.03 -25.09 -18.13
C ASP A 237 20.14 -24.21 -17.52
N VAL A 238 20.39 -24.38 -16.23
CA VAL A 238 21.41 -23.66 -15.46
C VAL A 238 22.65 -24.51 -15.18
N SER A 239 22.90 -25.56 -15.98
CA SER A 239 24.03 -26.46 -15.77
C SER A 239 25.36 -25.72 -15.82
N LYS A 240 25.60 -24.92 -16.88
CA LYS A 240 26.82 -24.09 -17.02
C LYS A 240 26.95 -23.08 -15.89
N LEU A 241 25.84 -22.43 -15.51
CA LEU A 241 25.82 -21.48 -14.40
C LEU A 241 26.14 -22.16 -13.06
N ASP A 242 25.64 -23.38 -12.81
CA ASP A 242 25.99 -24.11 -11.59
C ASP A 242 27.48 -24.46 -11.54
N ASP A 243 28.06 -24.89 -12.66
CA ASP A 243 29.48 -25.23 -12.74
C ASP A 243 30.34 -23.95 -12.56
N PHE A 244 29.97 -22.85 -13.20
CA PHE A 244 30.58 -21.53 -12.98
C PHE A 244 30.49 -21.12 -11.50
N ARG A 245 29.31 -21.15 -10.92
CA ARG A 245 29.11 -20.83 -9.51
C ARG A 245 29.94 -21.70 -8.58
N LYS A 246 30.02 -23.01 -8.81
CA LYS A 246 30.81 -23.93 -8.00
C LYS A 246 32.31 -23.65 -8.06
N LYS A 247 32.81 -23.33 -9.26
CA LYS A 247 34.21 -22.97 -9.49
C LYS A 247 34.64 -21.78 -8.62
N TYR A 248 33.80 -20.73 -8.51
CA TYR A 248 34.15 -19.52 -7.78
C TYR A 248 33.64 -19.52 -6.33
N LYS A 249 32.71 -20.40 -5.95
CA LYS A 249 32.16 -20.45 -4.60
C LYS A 249 33.21 -20.72 -3.52
N SER A 250 34.19 -21.60 -3.79
CA SER A 250 35.27 -21.90 -2.84
C SER A 250 36.19 -20.70 -2.64
N ILE A 251 36.54 -20.01 -3.71
CA ILE A 251 37.41 -18.83 -3.69
C ILE A 251 36.75 -17.70 -2.90
N LEU A 252 35.49 -17.37 -3.24
CA LEU A 252 34.74 -16.29 -2.61
C LEU A 252 34.33 -16.61 -1.15
N LYS A 253 34.31 -17.88 -0.76
CA LYS A 253 34.09 -18.28 0.63
C LYS A 253 35.23 -17.82 1.56
N GLU A 254 36.46 -17.73 1.05
CA GLU A 254 37.61 -17.19 1.79
C GLU A 254 37.45 -15.68 2.07
N GLU A 255 36.59 -14.99 1.30
CA GLU A 255 36.21 -13.59 1.45
C GLU A 255 34.85 -13.40 2.18
N ASP A 256 34.34 -14.43 2.87
CA ASP A 256 33.04 -14.47 3.53
C ASP A 256 31.84 -14.24 2.59
N VAL A 257 31.99 -14.56 1.30
CA VAL A 257 30.90 -14.43 0.32
C VAL A 257 30.22 -15.76 0.06
N ASN A 258 28.93 -15.85 0.37
CA ASN A 258 28.09 -17.01 0.04
C ASN A 258 27.48 -16.86 -1.36
N LEU A 259 28.17 -17.38 -2.38
CA LEU A 259 27.72 -17.30 -3.77
C LEU A 259 26.60 -18.31 -4.07
N THR A 260 25.37 -17.80 -4.24
CA THR A 260 24.17 -18.54 -4.64
C THR A 260 23.79 -18.25 -6.10
N TYR A 261 22.68 -18.81 -6.60
CA TYR A 261 22.15 -18.48 -7.93
C TYR A 261 21.54 -17.06 -7.98
N LEU A 262 21.00 -16.58 -6.86
CA LEU A 262 20.19 -15.37 -6.81
C LEU A 262 20.91 -14.09 -7.33
N PRO A 263 22.18 -13.81 -7.02
CA PRO A 263 22.89 -12.67 -7.59
C PRO A 263 22.95 -12.67 -9.13
N PHE A 264 23.13 -13.85 -9.74
CA PHE A 264 23.13 -13.99 -11.20
C PHE A 264 21.74 -13.76 -11.79
N ILE A 265 20.70 -14.29 -11.13
CA ILE A 265 19.30 -14.11 -11.55
C ILE A 265 18.91 -12.64 -11.45
N ILE A 266 19.32 -11.92 -10.39
CA ILE A 266 19.11 -10.46 -10.25
C ILE A 266 19.73 -9.71 -11.41
N LYS A 267 20.99 -10.02 -11.79
CA LYS A 267 21.66 -9.38 -12.93
C LYS A 267 20.95 -9.68 -14.25
N ALA A 268 20.54 -10.91 -14.48
CA ALA A 268 19.77 -11.28 -15.66
C ALA A 268 18.42 -10.55 -15.70
N ALA A 269 17.71 -10.47 -14.57
CA ALA A 269 16.45 -9.76 -14.45
C ALA A 269 16.64 -8.25 -14.75
N ILE A 270 17.66 -7.62 -14.17
CA ILE A 270 17.96 -6.19 -14.44
C ILE A 270 18.24 -5.95 -15.93
N THR A 271 18.98 -6.84 -16.59
CA THR A 271 19.21 -6.73 -18.04
C THR A 271 17.89 -6.83 -18.82
N ALA A 272 17.01 -7.75 -18.43
CA ALA A 272 15.69 -7.86 -19.04
C ALA A 272 14.81 -6.63 -18.78
N LEU A 273 14.82 -6.07 -17.56
CA LEU A 273 14.10 -4.85 -17.18
C LEU A 273 14.59 -3.59 -17.95
N LYS A 274 15.88 -3.54 -18.30
CA LYS A 274 16.43 -2.46 -19.14
C LYS A 274 15.96 -2.54 -20.59
N ILE A 275 15.75 -3.76 -21.10
CA ILE A 275 15.28 -4.02 -22.47
C ILE A 275 13.76 -3.87 -22.59
N LEU A 276 13.04 -4.26 -21.55
CA LEU A 276 11.58 -4.26 -21.47
C LEU A 276 11.14 -3.43 -20.25
N PRO A 277 11.14 -2.09 -20.37
CA PRO A 277 10.96 -1.19 -19.24
C PRO A 277 9.56 -1.24 -18.61
N GLU A 278 8.56 -1.76 -19.31
CA GLU A 278 7.21 -1.97 -18.81
C GLU A 278 7.15 -2.95 -17.61
N PHE A 279 8.14 -3.83 -17.48
CA PHE A 279 8.29 -4.70 -16.31
C PHE A 279 8.86 -3.99 -15.07
N ASN A 280 9.38 -2.77 -15.24
CA ASN A 280 9.90 -1.93 -14.16
C ASN A 280 9.09 -0.64 -14.04
N ALA A 281 7.77 -0.78 -14.02
CA ALA A 281 6.81 0.30 -14.08
C ALA A 281 5.77 0.22 -12.96
N SER A 282 4.95 1.25 -12.86
CA SER A 282 3.71 1.28 -12.08
C SER A 282 2.61 1.93 -12.92
N LEU A 283 1.38 1.45 -12.82
CA LEU A 283 0.22 2.07 -13.44
C LEU A 283 -0.36 3.12 -12.50
N ASP A 284 -0.44 4.36 -12.97
CA ASP A 284 -1.20 5.43 -12.33
C ASP A 284 -2.61 5.43 -12.93
N GLU A 285 -3.56 4.88 -12.18
CA GLU A 285 -4.95 4.72 -12.62
C GLU A 285 -5.71 6.06 -12.60
N GLU A 286 -5.32 6.99 -11.73
CA GLU A 286 -5.99 8.30 -11.62
C GLU A 286 -5.68 9.17 -12.83
N ASN A 287 -4.43 9.19 -13.27
CA ASN A 287 -4.00 9.98 -14.42
C ASN A 287 -3.99 9.20 -15.73
N ASN A 288 -4.27 7.88 -15.71
CA ASN A 288 -4.17 6.96 -16.84
C ASN A 288 -2.76 6.97 -17.48
N GLU A 289 -1.73 6.95 -16.64
CA GLU A 289 -0.33 7.01 -17.09
C GLU A 289 0.47 5.77 -16.64
N LEU A 290 1.42 5.36 -17.45
CA LEU A 290 2.41 4.34 -17.10
C LEU A 290 3.69 5.02 -16.65
N ILE A 291 4.04 4.84 -15.36
CA ILE A 291 5.24 5.40 -14.75
C ILE A 291 6.39 4.42 -14.96
N LEU A 292 7.26 4.67 -15.95
CA LEU A 292 8.47 3.90 -16.19
C LEU A 292 9.59 4.33 -15.23
N LYS A 293 10.17 3.37 -14.51
CA LYS A 293 11.23 3.64 -13.52
C LYS A 293 12.60 3.31 -14.13
N HIS A 294 13.49 4.29 -14.19
CA HIS A 294 14.87 4.13 -14.69
C HIS A 294 15.89 3.88 -13.58
N PHE A 295 15.43 3.35 -12.46
CA PHE A 295 16.23 2.87 -11.33
C PHE A 295 15.74 1.47 -10.96
N TYR A 296 16.64 0.62 -10.45
CA TYR A 296 16.37 -0.79 -10.26
C TYR A 296 16.55 -1.17 -8.79
N HIS A 297 15.44 -1.17 -8.07
CA HIS A 297 15.35 -1.55 -6.65
C HIS A 297 14.67 -2.91 -6.56
N ILE A 298 15.44 -3.95 -6.23
CA ILE A 298 14.96 -5.32 -6.30
C ILE A 298 14.52 -5.79 -4.91
N GLY A 299 13.23 -6.08 -4.79
CA GLY A 299 12.64 -6.69 -3.60
C GLY A 299 12.94 -8.19 -3.56
N ILE A 300 13.40 -8.70 -2.42
CA ILE A 300 13.67 -10.14 -2.22
C ILE A 300 12.74 -10.70 -1.16
N ALA A 301 11.75 -11.48 -1.58
CA ALA A 301 10.83 -12.10 -0.65
C ALA A 301 11.57 -13.06 0.30
N THR A 302 11.51 -12.75 1.59
CA THR A 302 12.21 -13.46 2.66
C THR A 302 11.19 -13.97 3.67
N ASP A 303 11.20 -15.28 3.91
CA ASP A 303 10.37 -15.91 4.94
C ASP A 303 10.95 -15.64 6.33
N THR A 304 10.09 -15.17 7.25
CA THR A 304 10.44 -14.88 8.64
C THR A 304 9.37 -15.43 9.59
N GLU A 305 9.69 -15.56 10.86
CA GLU A 305 8.73 -16.02 11.88
C GLU A 305 7.48 -15.10 12.00
N ARG A 306 7.63 -13.82 11.68
CA ARG A 306 6.52 -12.85 11.70
C ARG A 306 5.69 -12.86 10.40
N GLY A 307 6.16 -13.54 9.35
CA GLY A 307 5.55 -13.61 8.03
C GLY A 307 6.51 -13.26 6.91
N LEU A 308 6.01 -13.18 5.69
CA LEU A 308 6.80 -12.86 4.51
C LEU A 308 7.12 -11.37 4.47
N MET A 309 8.41 -11.03 4.46
CA MET A 309 8.91 -9.66 4.28
C MET A 309 9.62 -9.53 2.93
N VAL A 310 9.64 -8.33 2.37
CA VAL A 310 10.28 -8.05 1.08
C VAL A 310 11.34 -6.95 1.25
N PRO A 311 12.51 -7.25 1.84
CA PRO A 311 13.62 -6.31 1.87
C PRO A 311 14.10 -5.93 0.47
N VAL A 312 14.58 -4.68 0.32
CA VAL A 312 14.86 -4.06 -0.97
C VAL A 312 16.34 -3.79 -1.15
N ILE A 313 16.93 -4.39 -2.18
CA ILE A 313 18.28 -4.05 -2.64
C ILE A 313 18.20 -2.82 -3.54
N ARG A 314 18.59 -1.66 -3.02
CA ARG A 314 18.56 -0.40 -3.77
C ARG A 314 19.69 -0.33 -4.78
N ASN A 315 19.42 0.26 -5.97
CA ASN A 315 20.39 0.43 -7.06
C ASN A 315 21.14 -0.87 -7.39
N ALA A 316 20.37 -1.98 -7.50
CA ALA A 316 20.93 -3.31 -7.74
C ALA A 316 21.69 -3.42 -9.08
N ASP A 317 21.37 -2.56 -10.05
CA ASP A 317 22.05 -2.44 -11.33
C ASP A 317 23.53 -2.02 -11.17
N ARG A 318 23.84 -1.19 -10.16
CA ARG A 318 25.18 -0.67 -9.89
C ARG A 318 26.04 -1.58 -9.05
N LYS A 319 25.48 -2.66 -8.50
CA LYS A 319 26.17 -3.61 -7.64
C LYS A 319 26.76 -4.75 -8.46
N SER A 320 27.99 -5.16 -8.15
CA SER A 320 28.59 -6.39 -8.66
C SER A 320 27.86 -7.64 -8.14
N ILE A 321 28.11 -8.80 -8.75
CA ILE A 321 27.57 -10.09 -8.28
C ILE A 321 27.98 -10.38 -6.83
N VAL A 322 29.20 -10.00 -6.45
CA VAL A 322 29.73 -10.18 -5.09
C VAL A 322 29.01 -9.28 -4.10
N GLU A 323 28.81 -7.99 -4.44
CA GLU A 323 28.07 -7.05 -3.60
C GLU A 323 26.60 -7.46 -3.46
N LEU A 324 25.98 -7.96 -4.54
CA LEU A 324 24.61 -8.51 -4.46
C LEU A 324 24.56 -9.73 -3.53
N ALA A 325 25.55 -10.63 -3.61
CA ALA A 325 25.61 -11.80 -2.72
C ALA A 325 25.71 -11.38 -1.25
N LYS A 326 26.55 -10.40 -0.92
CA LYS A 326 26.68 -9.84 0.43
C LYS A 326 25.37 -9.17 0.89
N ALA A 327 24.77 -8.31 0.05
CA ALA A 327 23.52 -7.64 0.36
C ALA A 327 22.34 -8.60 0.62
N ILE A 328 22.24 -9.70 -0.15
CA ILE A 328 21.21 -10.72 0.04
C ILE A 328 21.35 -11.36 1.41
N VAL A 329 22.56 -11.72 1.81
CA VAL A 329 22.83 -12.37 3.11
C VAL A 329 22.54 -11.40 4.24
N ASP A 330 23.02 -10.15 4.15
CA ASP A 330 22.80 -9.11 5.18
C ASP A 330 21.31 -8.84 5.38
N LEU A 331 20.58 -8.46 4.32
CA LEU A 331 19.16 -8.17 4.39
C LEU A 331 18.34 -9.37 4.87
N GLY A 332 18.65 -10.58 4.38
CA GLY A 332 17.96 -11.80 4.78
C GLY A 332 18.19 -12.16 6.25
N THR A 333 19.39 -11.93 6.79
CA THR A 333 19.71 -12.17 8.19
C THR A 333 19.00 -11.15 9.08
N ARG A 334 19.11 -9.86 8.77
CA ARG A 334 18.44 -8.78 9.53
C ARG A 334 16.93 -8.90 9.49
N ALA A 335 16.34 -9.32 8.37
CA ALA A 335 14.90 -9.58 8.28
C ALA A 335 14.46 -10.70 9.23
N LYS A 336 15.20 -11.82 9.29
CA LYS A 336 14.92 -12.94 10.20
C LYS A 336 15.11 -12.57 11.66
N GLU A 337 16.10 -11.73 11.98
CA GLU A 337 16.39 -11.24 13.33
C GLU A 337 15.50 -10.06 13.74
N ASN A 338 14.54 -9.64 12.90
CA ASN A 338 13.69 -8.47 13.12
C ASN A 338 14.46 -7.15 13.33
N LYS A 339 15.61 -7.01 12.68
CA LYS A 339 16.48 -5.83 12.73
C LYS A 339 16.47 -5.03 11.43
N ILE A 340 15.46 -5.21 10.59
CA ILE A 340 15.33 -4.50 9.33
C ILE A 340 14.51 -3.23 9.51
N ASP A 341 14.95 -2.13 8.92
CA ASP A 341 14.23 -0.87 8.98
C ASP A 341 13.03 -0.86 8.02
N LEU A 342 11.94 -0.19 8.40
CA LEU A 342 10.75 -0.06 7.55
C LEU A 342 11.04 0.61 6.20
N SER A 343 12.03 1.49 6.15
CA SER A 343 12.51 2.13 4.92
C SER A 343 13.14 1.15 3.93
N GLU A 344 13.69 0.04 4.43
CA GLU A 344 14.29 -1.03 3.62
C GLU A 344 13.25 -2.04 3.09
N LEU A 345 12.00 -1.95 3.55
CA LEU A 345 10.86 -2.77 3.09
C LEU A 345 9.99 -2.05 2.05
N LYS A 346 10.36 -0.82 1.65
CA LYS A 346 9.58 0.03 0.74
C LYS A 346 10.41 0.44 -0.49
N GLY A 347 9.69 0.68 -1.60
CA GLY A 347 10.28 1.30 -2.79
C GLY A 347 10.97 0.32 -3.73
N SER A 348 10.66 -0.96 -3.68
CA SER A 348 11.02 -1.91 -4.74
C SER A 348 10.33 -1.55 -6.06
N THR A 349 11.02 -1.85 -7.16
CA THR A 349 10.50 -1.62 -8.50
C THR A 349 10.16 -2.93 -9.22
N PHE A 350 10.74 -4.02 -8.75
CA PHE A 350 10.52 -5.38 -9.21
C PHE A 350 10.86 -6.35 -8.06
N SER A 351 10.05 -7.36 -7.84
CA SER A 351 10.25 -8.32 -6.76
C SER A 351 10.67 -9.72 -7.27
N ILE A 352 11.48 -10.41 -6.47
CA ILE A 352 11.87 -11.80 -6.72
C ILE A 352 11.53 -12.63 -5.48
N THR A 353 10.80 -13.73 -5.68
CA THR A 353 10.47 -14.70 -4.63
C THR A 353 11.10 -16.05 -4.92
N ASN A 354 11.70 -16.68 -3.89
CA ASN A 354 12.40 -17.96 -4.03
C ASN A 354 11.76 -19.04 -3.15
N TYR A 355 10.72 -19.69 -3.66
CA TYR A 355 10.07 -20.82 -3.01
C TYR A 355 10.83 -22.15 -3.24
N GLY A 356 11.81 -22.15 -4.13
CA GLY A 356 12.70 -23.28 -4.35
C GLY A 356 13.56 -23.61 -3.14
N SER A 357 13.88 -22.63 -2.30
CA SER A 357 14.64 -22.81 -1.05
C SER A 357 13.91 -23.68 -0.02
N ILE A 358 12.58 -23.70 -0.06
CA ILE A 358 11.71 -24.52 0.79
C ILE A 358 11.14 -25.75 0.05
N GLY A 359 11.60 -26.01 -1.18
CA GLY A 359 11.27 -27.23 -1.94
C GLY A 359 10.18 -27.07 -3.00
N GLY A 360 9.60 -25.88 -3.18
CA GLY A 360 8.63 -25.59 -4.24
C GLY A 360 9.22 -25.72 -5.63
N TYR A 361 8.43 -26.18 -6.61
CA TYR A 361 8.86 -26.34 -7.99
C TYR A 361 8.31 -25.21 -8.89
N TYR A 362 7.01 -25.03 -8.91
CA TYR A 362 6.32 -23.89 -9.50
C TYR A 362 5.46 -23.18 -8.47
N GLY A 363 5.22 -21.92 -8.68
CA GLY A 363 4.30 -21.09 -7.91
C GLY A 363 3.71 -19.99 -8.81
N ILE A 364 2.59 -19.43 -8.41
CA ILE A 364 1.98 -18.26 -9.03
C ILE A 364 2.12 -17.12 -8.02
N PRO A 365 3.22 -16.33 -8.07
CA PRO A 365 3.44 -15.26 -7.10
C PRO A 365 2.44 -14.12 -7.32
N ILE A 366 1.98 -13.52 -6.23
CA ILE A 366 1.17 -12.31 -6.26
C ILE A 366 2.10 -11.11 -6.38
N ILE A 367 1.78 -10.19 -7.27
CA ILE A 367 2.58 -8.98 -7.54
C ILE A 367 2.56 -8.08 -6.30
N ASN A 368 3.72 -7.54 -5.94
CA ASN A 368 3.84 -6.59 -4.84
C ASN A 368 3.39 -5.19 -5.31
N TYR A 369 2.10 -4.88 -5.15
CA TYR A 369 1.53 -3.60 -5.58
C TYR A 369 2.33 -2.41 -5.00
N PRO A 370 2.69 -1.36 -5.80
CA PRO A 370 2.29 -1.07 -7.17
C PRO A 370 3.30 -1.48 -8.25
N GLU A 371 4.04 -2.59 -8.08
CA GLU A 371 4.91 -3.13 -9.13
C GLU A 371 4.09 -3.70 -10.29
N SER A 372 4.69 -3.78 -11.48
CA SER A 372 4.05 -4.38 -12.66
C SER A 372 4.29 -5.88 -12.80
N ALA A 373 5.31 -6.43 -12.12
CA ALA A 373 5.65 -7.84 -12.23
C ALA A 373 6.46 -8.37 -11.05
N ILE A 374 6.46 -9.71 -10.89
CA ILE A 374 7.23 -10.46 -9.90
C ILE A 374 7.77 -11.76 -10.50
N LEU A 375 9.03 -12.08 -10.22
CA LEU A 375 9.67 -13.32 -10.66
C LEU A 375 9.72 -14.35 -9.52
N GLY A 376 9.15 -15.51 -9.75
CA GLY A 376 9.21 -16.65 -8.86
C GLY A 376 10.28 -17.66 -9.28
N LEU A 377 11.06 -18.16 -8.33
CA LEU A 377 12.13 -19.13 -8.55
C LEU A 377 11.80 -20.46 -7.85
N GLY A 378 11.77 -21.54 -8.61
CA GLY A 378 11.60 -22.89 -8.08
C GLY A 378 12.93 -23.55 -7.69
N ARG A 379 12.85 -24.76 -7.14
CA ARG A 379 14.04 -25.53 -6.80
C ARG A 379 14.72 -26.06 -8.06
N VAL A 380 16.05 -25.95 -8.12
CA VAL A 380 16.87 -26.54 -9.18
C VAL A 380 16.85 -28.07 -9.04
N VAL A 381 16.47 -28.76 -10.11
CA VAL A 381 16.41 -30.24 -10.17
C VAL A 381 17.24 -30.78 -11.33
N LYS A 382 17.70 -32.03 -11.23
CA LYS A 382 18.28 -32.74 -12.35
C LYS A 382 17.15 -33.36 -13.17
N LYS A 383 17.14 -33.09 -14.51
CA LYS A 383 16.18 -33.66 -15.46
C LYS A 383 16.92 -34.21 -16.69
N PRO A 384 16.43 -35.28 -17.32
CA PRO A 384 16.84 -35.62 -18.68
C PRO A 384 16.26 -34.58 -19.64
N ILE A 385 17.11 -34.02 -20.50
CA ILE A 385 16.70 -33.11 -21.60
C ILE A 385 17.34 -33.60 -22.91
N VAL A 386 16.78 -33.19 -24.02
CA VAL A 386 17.40 -33.40 -25.34
C VAL A 386 18.30 -32.21 -25.63
N ARG A 387 19.57 -32.46 -25.91
CA ARG A 387 20.55 -31.48 -26.37
C ARG A 387 21.38 -32.10 -27.47
N ASP A 388 21.47 -31.43 -28.62
CA ASP A 388 22.20 -31.92 -29.81
C ASP A 388 21.79 -33.35 -30.19
N ASP A 389 20.48 -33.66 -30.16
CA ASP A 389 19.83 -34.94 -30.42
C ASP A 389 20.22 -36.08 -29.43
N GLU A 390 20.88 -35.75 -28.32
CA GLU A 390 21.22 -36.70 -27.25
C GLU A 390 20.44 -36.40 -25.97
N ILE A 391 20.11 -37.46 -25.22
CA ILE A 391 19.51 -37.34 -23.90
C ILE A 391 20.62 -37.09 -22.86
N VAL A 392 20.64 -35.89 -22.29
CA VAL A 392 21.63 -35.52 -21.28
C VAL A 392 20.95 -35.16 -19.95
N ILE A 393 21.68 -35.28 -18.83
CA ILE A 393 21.21 -34.85 -17.52
C ILE A 393 21.57 -33.35 -17.36
N ALA A 394 20.57 -32.49 -17.24
CA ALA A 394 20.74 -31.06 -17.01
C ALA A 394 20.21 -30.64 -15.64
N LYS A 395 20.67 -29.50 -15.15
CA LYS A 395 20.15 -28.80 -13.97
C LYS A 395 19.15 -27.76 -14.43
N ILE A 396 17.89 -28.00 -14.11
CA ILE A 396 16.78 -27.18 -14.56
C ILE A 396 16.29 -26.31 -13.41
N LEU A 397 16.23 -24.98 -13.66
CA LEU A 397 15.62 -23.98 -12.80
C LEU A 397 14.23 -23.66 -13.36
N PRO A 398 13.15 -24.06 -12.66
CA PRO A 398 11.80 -23.59 -13.02
C PRO A 398 11.63 -22.16 -12.56
N ILE A 399 11.02 -21.35 -13.41
CA ILE A 399 10.70 -19.96 -13.14
C ILE A 399 9.24 -19.66 -13.45
N SER A 400 8.66 -18.71 -12.73
CA SER A 400 7.30 -18.21 -12.93
C SER A 400 7.33 -16.70 -12.92
N LEU A 401 6.86 -16.04 -13.96
CA LEU A 401 6.78 -14.60 -14.09
C LEU A 401 5.31 -14.19 -14.04
N SER A 402 4.87 -13.59 -12.94
CA SER A 402 3.54 -12.96 -12.88
C SER A 402 3.66 -11.49 -13.21
N TYR A 403 2.72 -10.98 -14.03
CA TYR A 403 2.71 -9.60 -14.50
C TYR A 403 1.29 -9.06 -14.63
N ASP A 404 1.18 -7.73 -14.60
CA ASP A 404 -0.06 -6.98 -14.79
C ASP A 404 -0.45 -6.99 -16.29
N HIS A 405 -1.52 -7.70 -16.63
CA HIS A 405 -1.96 -7.83 -18.04
C HIS A 405 -2.59 -6.56 -18.63
N ARG A 406 -2.77 -5.52 -17.82
CA ARG A 406 -3.17 -4.19 -18.31
C ARG A 406 -2.00 -3.44 -18.96
N ILE A 407 -0.77 -3.78 -18.56
CA ILE A 407 0.48 -3.13 -18.98
C ILE A 407 1.27 -4.05 -19.91
N ILE A 408 1.33 -5.34 -19.59
CA ILE A 408 2.21 -6.33 -20.21
C ILE A 408 1.38 -7.40 -20.90
N ASP A 409 1.62 -7.61 -22.17
CA ASP A 409 1.01 -8.69 -22.94
C ASP A 409 1.79 -10.01 -22.85
N GLY A 410 1.16 -11.10 -23.34
CA GLY A 410 1.78 -12.43 -23.33
C GLY A 410 3.07 -12.52 -24.17
N ALA A 411 3.18 -11.72 -25.23
CA ALA A 411 4.38 -11.70 -26.07
C ALA A 411 5.56 -11.05 -25.34
N SER A 412 5.33 -9.95 -24.62
CA SER A 412 6.32 -9.29 -23.78
C SER A 412 6.75 -10.21 -22.64
N GLY A 413 5.80 -10.92 -21.99
CA GLY A 413 6.10 -11.94 -20.99
C GLY A 413 7.04 -13.03 -21.51
N ALA A 414 6.75 -13.56 -22.69
CA ALA A 414 7.59 -14.58 -23.35
C ALA A 414 9.00 -14.03 -23.71
N ARG A 415 9.09 -12.78 -24.22
CA ARG A 415 10.37 -12.12 -24.52
C ARG A 415 11.22 -11.97 -23.24
N PHE A 416 10.60 -11.56 -22.13
CA PHE A 416 11.29 -11.44 -20.84
C PHE A 416 11.90 -12.79 -20.41
N LEU A 417 11.12 -13.87 -20.45
CA LEU A 417 11.60 -15.19 -20.11
C LEU A 417 12.69 -15.69 -21.08
N ASN A 418 12.62 -15.39 -22.37
CA ASN A 418 13.66 -15.73 -23.34
C ASN A 418 14.98 -15.02 -23.03
N ILE A 419 14.95 -13.73 -22.64
CA ILE A 419 16.16 -13.00 -22.20
C ILE A 419 16.75 -13.66 -20.97
N LEU A 420 15.94 -14.01 -19.96
CA LEU A 420 16.42 -14.72 -18.78
C LEU A 420 17.04 -16.08 -19.15
N ARG A 421 16.41 -16.84 -20.06
CA ARG A 421 16.92 -18.12 -20.51
C ARG A 421 18.28 -17.97 -21.19
N GLU A 422 18.42 -17.04 -22.13
CA GLU A 422 19.70 -16.76 -22.81
C GLU A 422 20.81 -16.46 -21.82
N LEU A 423 20.58 -15.53 -20.88
CA LEU A 423 21.59 -15.07 -19.93
C LEU A 423 21.94 -16.10 -18.86
N LEU A 424 20.97 -16.89 -18.39
CA LEU A 424 21.20 -17.86 -17.32
C LEU A 424 21.76 -19.20 -17.85
N THR A 425 21.54 -19.50 -19.12
CA THR A 425 22.16 -20.68 -19.77
C THR A 425 23.63 -20.41 -20.07
N ASP A 426 24.02 -19.15 -20.29
CA ASP A 426 25.40 -18.76 -20.59
C ASP A 426 25.88 -17.67 -19.59
N PRO A 427 26.59 -18.08 -18.50
CA PRO A 427 27.07 -17.14 -17.49
C PRO A 427 28.13 -16.15 -18.01
N GLU A 428 28.88 -16.47 -19.06
CA GLU A 428 29.87 -15.58 -19.65
C GLU A 428 29.15 -14.43 -20.39
N LEU A 429 28.11 -14.78 -21.17
CA LEU A 429 27.25 -13.78 -21.82
C LEU A 429 26.56 -12.87 -20.79
N LEU A 430 26.10 -13.44 -19.67
CA LEU A 430 25.51 -12.64 -18.58
C LEU A 430 26.51 -11.62 -18.06
N LEU A 431 27.77 -11.99 -17.83
CA LEU A 431 28.80 -11.06 -17.34
C LEU A 431 29.14 -9.95 -18.35
N LEU A 432 29.07 -10.26 -19.64
CA LEU A 432 29.30 -9.26 -20.69
C LEU A 432 28.17 -8.24 -20.84
N LYS A 433 26.92 -8.65 -20.55
CA LYS A 433 25.71 -7.83 -20.71
C LYS A 433 25.23 -7.15 -19.42
N SER A 434 25.80 -7.48 -18.24
CA SER A 434 25.31 -7.04 -16.91
C SER A 434 25.89 -5.72 -16.41
#